data_9c9304e61a798c031a353392bb0dd5af
#
_entry.id   9c9304e61a798c031a353392bb0dd5af
#
_cell.length_a   1.000
_cell.length_b   1.000
_cell.length_c   1.000
_cell.angle_alpha   90.00
_cell.angle_beta   90.00
_cell.angle_gamma   90.00
#
_symmetry.space_group_name_H-M   'P 1'
#
loop_
_entity.id
_entity.type
_entity.pdbx_description
1 polymer ?
#
loop_
_entity_poly.entity_id
_entity_poly.type
_entity_poly.pdbx_seq_one_letter_code
_entity_poly.pdbx_strand_id
1 'polypeptide(L)'
;MKSRDTLRDKEEQRENSPAPAIETVKGMRILIAIQGYYGERMVENIQRNRPANWEVESYTFPTSLPAIVDDPDEFLPRQLPAADLLISLGEHPGVAQMIPDMVKRSGAKAVIAPADNRAWLPFGLARQIQRKLESLGVDMVYPVPFCTLTENDSRNPYIQEFARHFGRPEVDMEFYRDDRYRVGKVTVNREAPCGSTRFVADRLQGVWFRDAVEQAGLFHHQFPCLATMAMDREFEDTLMHRAGAMVKQTVQQSIKDAKLSKYSV
;
A
#
# COMPACT_ATOMS: atom_id res chain seq x y z
N MET A 1 24.45 37.63 16.35
CA MET A 1 23.01 37.42 16.53
C MET A 1 22.30 37.67 15.20
N LYS A 2 22.69 36.98 14.11
CA LYS A 2 22.11 37.15 12.74
C LYS A 2 21.91 35.84 11.96
N SER A 3 21.84 34.65 12.62
CA SER A 3 21.78 33.38 11.88
C SER A 3 20.59 32.48 12.23
N ARG A 4 19.63 32.92 13.08
CA ARG A 4 18.42 32.16 13.42
C ARG A 4 17.16 32.58 12.62
N ASP A 5 17.11 33.82 12.12
CA ASP A 5 15.96 34.34 11.37
C ASP A 5 15.90 33.77 9.93
N THR A 6 17.06 33.55 9.31
CA THR A 6 17.12 33.04 7.91
C THR A 6 16.72 31.57 7.73
N LEU A 7 16.71 30.78 8.79
CA LEU A 7 16.23 29.37 8.72
C LEU A 7 14.71 29.30 8.89
N ARG A 8 14.15 30.14 9.73
CA ARG A 8 12.71 30.21 9.98
C ARG A 8 11.95 30.74 8.75
N ASP A 9 12.48 31.77 8.11
CA ASP A 9 11.90 32.31 6.86
C ASP A 9 11.92 31.31 5.70
N LYS A 10 12.89 30.39 5.67
CA LYS A 10 12.96 29.33 4.66
C LYS A 10 12.03 28.16 4.94
N GLU A 11 11.69 27.90 6.19
CA GLU A 11 10.69 26.91 6.58
C GLU A 11 9.26 27.42 6.30
N GLU A 12 8.94 28.66 6.66
CA GLU A 12 7.65 29.28 6.35
C GLU A 12 7.38 29.44 4.84
N GLN A 13 8.44 29.65 4.03
CA GLN A 13 8.30 29.70 2.56
C GLN A 13 8.10 28.33 1.92
N ARG A 14 8.48 27.23 2.58
CA ARG A 14 8.19 25.87 2.11
C ARG A 14 6.76 25.42 2.41
N GLU A 15 6.16 25.91 3.49
CA GLU A 15 4.78 25.58 3.85
C GLU A 15 3.73 26.30 3.00
N ASN A 16 4.08 27.45 2.38
CA ASN A 16 3.17 28.27 1.58
C ASN A 16 3.30 28.11 0.06
N SER A 17 4.09 27.17 -0.44
CA SER A 17 4.06 26.85 -1.86
C SER A 17 2.81 26.02 -2.17
N PRO A 18 1.95 26.47 -3.13
CA PRO A 18 0.83 25.65 -3.56
C PRO A 18 1.37 24.31 -4.03
N ALA A 19 0.73 23.22 -3.56
CA ALA A 19 1.07 21.89 -4.02
C ALA A 19 1.07 21.89 -5.56
N PRO A 20 2.13 21.41 -6.22
CA PRO A 20 2.17 21.35 -7.68
C PRO A 20 0.93 20.59 -8.16
N ALA A 21 0.29 21.13 -9.21
CA ALA A 21 -0.85 20.47 -9.84
C ALA A 21 -0.48 19.01 -10.12
N ILE A 22 -1.27 18.10 -9.59
CA ILE A 22 -1.03 16.66 -9.71
C ILE A 22 -1.10 16.34 -11.21
N GLU A 23 0.03 16.01 -11.82
CA GLU A 23 0.05 15.51 -13.20
C GLU A 23 -0.77 14.22 -13.25
N THR A 24 -1.91 14.28 -13.93
CA THR A 24 -2.74 13.09 -14.17
C THR A 24 -2.00 12.15 -15.12
N VAL A 25 -1.61 11.00 -14.62
CA VAL A 25 -1.00 9.93 -15.41
C VAL A 25 -2.07 9.37 -16.36
N LYS A 26 -1.93 9.57 -17.67
CA LYS A 26 -2.92 9.14 -18.68
C LYS A 26 -3.01 7.63 -18.88
N GLY A 27 -2.08 6.88 -18.36
CA GLY A 27 -1.99 5.42 -18.38
C GLY A 27 -0.76 5.01 -17.61
N MET A 28 -0.73 3.79 -17.08
CA MET A 28 0.37 3.31 -16.24
C MET A 28 0.65 1.84 -16.53
N ARG A 29 1.92 1.54 -16.78
CA ARG A 29 2.43 0.16 -16.85
C ARG A 29 3.02 -0.19 -15.51
N ILE A 30 2.51 -1.25 -14.92
CA ILE A 30 2.94 -1.73 -13.60
C ILE A 30 3.58 -3.11 -13.78
N LEU A 31 4.80 -3.26 -13.31
CA LEU A 31 5.44 -4.55 -13.13
C LEU A 31 5.38 -4.93 -11.65
N ILE A 32 4.83 -6.11 -11.34
CA ILE A 32 4.78 -6.62 -9.98
C ILE A 32 5.73 -7.80 -9.88
N ALA A 33 6.80 -7.64 -9.11
CA ALA A 33 7.73 -8.71 -8.77
C ALA A 33 7.17 -9.50 -7.59
N ILE A 34 6.86 -10.78 -7.81
CA ILE A 34 6.21 -11.63 -6.81
C ILE A 34 7.07 -12.84 -6.46
N GLN A 35 6.82 -13.37 -5.26
CA GLN A 35 7.31 -14.65 -4.80
C GLN A 35 6.25 -15.27 -3.90
N GLY A 36 5.87 -16.53 -4.16
CA GLY A 36 4.85 -17.21 -3.38
C GLY A 36 3.41 -16.78 -3.65
N TYR A 37 2.51 -17.46 -2.97
CA TYR A 37 1.04 -17.41 -3.20
C TYR A 37 0.40 -16.05 -2.87
N TYR A 38 0.90 -15.34 -1.89
CA TYR A 38 0.31 -14.04 -1.49
C TYR A 38 0.54 -12.97 -2.56
N GLY A 39 1.70 -12.99 -3.23
CA GLY A 39 1.98 -12.10 -4.34
C GLY A 39 1.02 -12.31 -5.51
N GLU A 40 0.74 -13.56 -5.87
CA GLU A 40 -0.24 -13.91 -6.92
C GLU A 40 -1.62 -13.33 -6.64
N ARG A 41 -2.12 -13.48 -5.41
CA ARG A 41 -3.42 -12.93 -5.01
C ARG A 41 -3.48 -11.41 -5.07
N MET A 42 -2.39 -10.71 -4.73
CA MET A 42 -2.33 -9.26 -4.88
C MET A 42 -2.35 -8.85 -6.35
N VAL A 43 -1.62 -9.57 -7.22
CA VAL A 43 -1.68 -9.34 -8.67
C VAL A 43 -3.11 -9.51 -9.19
N GLU A 44 -3.79 -10.60 -8.84
CA GLU A 44 -5.18 -10.84 -9.23
C GLU A 44 -6.12 -9.73 -8.77
N ASN A 45 -5.98 -9.29 -7.51
CA ASN A 45 -6.83 -8.22 -6.98
C ASN A 45 -6.58 -6.89 -7.69
N ILE A 46 -5.30 -6.53 -7.92
CA ILE A 46 -4.93 -5.31 -8.63
C ILE A 46 -5.43 -5.37 -10.08
N GLN A 47 -5.22 -6.47 -10.80
CA GLN A 47 -5.69 -6.65 -12.17
C GLN A 47 -7.22 -6.53 -12.29
N ARG A 48 -7.96 -7.06 -11.32
CA ARG A 48 -9.44 -7.05 -11.30
C ARG A 48 -10.01 -5.66 -11.05
N ASN A 49 -9.35 -4.87 -10.21
CA ASN A 49 -9.90 -3.62 -9.68
C ASN A 49 -9.18 -2.36 -10.17
N ARG A 50 -8.16 -2.51 -11.04
CA ARG A 50 -7.41 -1.39 -11.61
C ARG A 50 -8.26 -0.53 -12.55
N PRO A 51 -7.91 0.73 -12.76
CA PRO A 51 -8.40 1.52 -13.89
C PRO A 51 -8.14 0.82 -15.23
N ALA A 52 -9.05 1.00 -16.19
CA ALA A 52 -8.97 0.31 -17.48
C ALA A 52 -7.73 0.69 -18.32
N ASN A 53 -7.16 1.87 -18.06
CA ASN A 53 -5.98 2.39 -18.74
C ASN A 53 -4.65 1.96 -18.10
N TRP A 54 -4.66 1.06 -17.10
CA TRP A 54 -3.44 0.46 -16.55
C TRP A 54 -3.16 -0.90 -17.17
N GLU A 55 -1.89 -1.13 -17.46
CA GLU A 55 -1.36 -2.43 -17.84
C GLU A 55 -0.62 -3.01 -16.63
N VAL A 56 -0.91 -4.25 -16.28
CA VAL A 56 -0.32 -4.92 -15.11
C VAL A 56 0.25 -6.26 -15.53
N GLU A 57 1.56 -6.37 -15.43
CA GLU A 57 2.32 -7.59 -15.64
C GLU A 57 3.01 -8.03 -14.35
N SER A 58 3.37 -9.30 -14.26
CA SER A 58 4.09 -9.84 -13.11
C SER A 58 5.31 -10.63 -13.53
N TYR A 59 6.33 -10.62 -12.66
CA TYR A 59 7.49 -11.47 -12.73
C TYR A 59 7.60 -12.29 -11.45
N THR A 60 7.66 -13.62 -11.58
CA THR A 60 7.69 -14.54 -10.45
C THR A 60 9.10 -15.03 -10.17
N PHE A 61 9.58 -14.79 -8.95
CA PHE A 61 10.86 -15.31 -8.47
C PHE A 61 10.75 -16.76 -7.99
N PRO A 62 11.86 -17.53 -8.03
CA PRO A 62 11.93 -18.82 -7.37
C PRO A 62 11.64 -18.70 -5.87
N THR A 63 11.05 -19.72 -5.28
CA THR A 63 10.75 -19.76 -3.83
C THR A 63 12.00 -19.81 -2.96
N SER A 64 13.12 -20.30 -3.50
CA SER A 64 14.41 -20.34 -2.81
C SER A 64 15.41 -19.41 -3.49
N LEU A 65 16.00 -18.52 -2.71
CA LEU A 65 17.04 -17.59 -3.11
C LEU A 65 18.18 -17.61 -2.08
N PRO A 66 19.42 -17.31 -2.48
CA PRO A 66 20.51 -17.14 -1.53
C PRO A 66 20.26 -15.90 -0.64
N ALA A 67 20.80 -15.92 0.57
CA ALA A 67 20.68 -14.77 1.51
C ALA A 67 21.34 -13.50 0.94
N ILE A 68 22.37 -13.66 0.11
CA ILE A 68 23.05 -12.59 -0.62
C ILE A 68 22.99 -12.96 -2.09
N VAL A 69 22.55 -12.05 -2.93
CA VAL A 69 22.51 -12.21 -4.38
C VAL A 69 23.74 -11.51 -4.96
N ASP A 70 24.76 -12.28 -5.29
CA ASP A 70 26.00 -11.76 -5.87
C ASP A 70 25.84 -11.46 -7.37
N ASP A 71 25.12 -12.30 -8.09
CA ASP A 71 24.83 -12.13 -9.50
C ASP A 71 23.31 -12.11 -9.78
N PRO A 72 22.74 -10.93 -10.03
CA PRO A 72 21.32 -10.80 -10.39
C PRO A 72 20.95 -11.49 -11.72
N ASP A 73 21.92 -11.77 -12.63
CA ASP A 73 21.64 -12.40 -13.92
C ASP A 73 21.22 -13.87 -13.77
N GLU A 74 21.54 -14.51 -12.64
CA GLU A 74 21.05 -15.85 -12.32
C GLU A 74 19.51 -15.89 -12.09
N PHE A 75 18.91 -14.77 -11.66
CA PHE A 75 17.51 -14.72 -11.20
C PHE A 75 16.65 -13.76 -12.01
N LEU A 76 17.23 -12.92 -12.84
CA LEU A 76 16.51 -11.93 -13.64
C LEU A 76 16.82 -12.11 -15.13
N PRO A 77 15.79 -12.10 -16.00
CA PRO A 77 16.03 -12.08 -17.45
C PRO A 77 16.74 -10.77 -17.83
N ARG A 78 17.44 -10.78 -18.96
CA ARG A 78 18.14 -9.58 -19.45
C ARG A 78 17.23 -8.37 -19.62
N GLN A 79 15.96 -8.60 -19.96
CA GLN A 79 14.94 -7.57 -20.12
C GLN A 79 13.67 -8.01 -19.39
N LEU A 80 13.10 -7.11 -18.60
CA LEU A 80 11.79 -7.24 -17.97
C LEU A 80 10.74 -6.47 -18.77
N PRO A 81 9.45 -6.75 -18.60
CA PRO A 81 8.39 -5.91 -19.15
C PRO A 81 8.63 -4.44 -18.81
N ALA A 82 8.41 -3.56 -19.80
CA ALA A 82 8.60 -2.13 -19.61
C ALA A 82 7.55 -1.60 -18.61
N ALA A 83 8.00 -0.87 -17.60
CA ALA A 83 7.14 -0.38 -16.53
C ALA A 83 7.39 1.09 -16.21
N ASP A 84 6.36 1.77 -15.74
CA ASP A 84 6.43 3.10 -15.13
C ASP A 84 6.50 2.98 -13.60
N LEU A 85 5.86 1.95 -13.03
CA LEU A 85 5.87 1.61 -11.62
C LEU A 85 6.30 0.14 -11.42
N LEU A 86 7.27 -0.08 -10.55
CA LEU A 86 7.64 -1.41 -10.05
C LEU A 86 7.06 -1.60 -8.65
N ILE A 87 6.35 -2.71 -8.42
CA ILE A 87 5.90 -3.14 -7.10
C ILE A 87 6.66 -4.40 -6.72
N SER A 88 7.38 -4.41 -5.60
CA SER A 88 8.16 -5.55 -5.13
C SER A 88 7.47 -6.24 -3.97
N LEU A 89 6.92 -7.44 -4.23
CA LEU A 89 6.20 -8.29 -3.26
C LEU A 89 6.99 -9.58 -2.96
N GLY A 90 8.31 -9.49 -2.92
CA GLY A 90 9.15 -10.65 -2.61
C GLY A 90 9.06 -11.06 -1.14
N GLU A 91 9.00 -12.36 -0.91
CA GLU A 91 9.00 -12.98 0.43
C GLU A 91 10.41 -13.40 0.89
N HIS A 92 11.44 -12.75 0.31
CA HIS A 92 12.83 -12.99 0.64
C HIS A 92 13.70 -11.73 0.44
N PRO A 93 14.70 -11.45 1.31
CA PRO A 93 15.57 -10.28 1.17
C PRO A 93 16.33 -10.22 -0.17
N GLY A 94 16.63 -11.37 -0.78
CA GLY A 94 17.27 -11.46 -2.10
C GLY A 94 16.45 -10.77 -3.19
N VAL A 95 15.09 -10.86 -3.15
CA VAL A 95 14.25 -10.13 -4.11
C VAL A 95 14.43 -8.64 -3.94
N ALA A 96 14.43 -8.15 -2.70
CA ALA A 96 14.61 -6.72 -2.40
C ALA A 96 15.99 -6.22 -2.89
N GLN A 97 17.07 -7.03 -2.73
CA GLN A 97 18.42 -6.68 -3.21
C GLN A 97 18.44 -6.42 -4.72
N MET A 98 17.60 -7.12 -5.49
CA MET A 98 17.54 -7.02 -6.96
C MET A 98 16.65 -5.86 -7.45
N ILE A 99 15.97 -5.10 -6.57
CA ILE A 99 15.11 -3.97 -6.98
C ILE A 99 15.84 -2.98 -7.92
N PRO A 100 17.09 -2.54 -7.66
CA PRO A 100 17.77 -1.63 -8.56
C PRO A 100 18.02 -2.22 -9.96
N ASP A 101 18.24 -3.53 -10.05
CA ASP A 101 18.46 -4.21 -11.32
C ASP A 101 17.15 -4.44 -12.07
N MET A 102 16.05 -4.73 -11.36
CA MET A 102 14.70 -4.72 -11.92
C MET A 102 14.32 -3.35 -12.51
N VAL A 103 14.61 -2.26 -11.80
CA VAL A 103 14.39 -0.89 -12.29
C VAL A 103 15.14 -0.63 -13.58
N LYS A 104 16.44 -0.99 -13.65
CA LYS A 104 17.25 -0.82 -14.87
C LYS A 104 16.71 -1.61 -16.06
N ARG A 105 16.21 -2.84 -15.82
CA ARG A 105 15.74 -3.76 -16.87
C ARG A 105 14.31 -3.47 -17.35
N SER A 106 13.48 -2.85 -16.50
CA SER A 106 12.10 -2.48 -16.81
C SER A 106 11.95 -1.01 -17.23
N GLY A 107 12.91 -0.14 -16.85
CA GLY A 107 12.82 1.29 -17.04
C GLY A 107 11.83 1.97 -16.07
N ALA A 108 11.50 1.33 -14.94
CA ALA A 108 10.58 1.88 -13.95
C ALA A 108 11.07 3.21 -13.39
N LYS A 109 10.15 4.16 -13.22
CA LYS A 109 10.39 5.52 -12.74
C LYS A 109 10.06 5.69 -11.26
N ALA A 110 9.41 4.70 -10.69
CA ALA A 110 9.01 4.66 -9.29
C ALA A 110 8.95 3.23 -8.77
N VAL A 111 9.11 3.07 -7.45
CA VAL A 111 9.07 1.77 -6.78
C VAL A 111 8.19 1.84 -5.54
N ILE A 112 7.31 0.84 -5.37
CA ILE A 112 6.64 0.54 -4.12
C ILE A 112 7.15 -0.82 -3.64
N ALA A 113 7.81 -0.87 -2.48
CA ALA A 113 8.31 -2.11 -1.88
C ALA A 113 7.78 -2.21 -0.44
N PRO A 114 6.57 -2.76 -0.24
CA PRO A 114 5.98 -2.83 1.08
C PRO A 114 6.77 -3.74 2.02
N ALA A 115 6.81 -3.36 3.30
CA ALA A 115 7.40 -4.17 4.35
C ALA A 115 6.30 -4.85 5.19
N ASP A 116 5.58 -5.81 4.58
CA ASP A 116 4.58 -6.64 5.28
C ASP A 116 5.24 -7.64 6.24
N ASN A 117 6.53 -7.91 6.04
CA ASN A 117 7.39 -8.64 6.95
C ASN A 117 8.80 -8.05 6.94
N ARG A 118 9.29 -7.61 8.12
CA ARG A 118 10.65 -7.04 8.25
C ARG A 118 11.77 -8.03 7.92
N ALA A 119 11.50 -9.34 7.97
CA ALA A 119 12.48 -10.34 7.53
C ALA A 119 12.73 -10.30 6.02
N TRP A 120 11.74 -9.89 5.22
CA TRP A 120 11.85 -9.81 3.77
C TRP A 120 12.39 -8.46 3.28
N LEU A 121 12.02 -7.38 3.99
CA LEU A 121 12.55 -6.05 3.74
C LEU A 121 12.97 -5.39 5.07
N PRO A 122 14.17 -5.73 5.60
CA PRO A 122 14.71 -5.04 6.76
C PRO A 122 14.88 -3.54 6.51
N PHE A 123 14.62 -2.73 7.53
CA PHE A 123 14.67 -1.27 7.43
C PHE A 123 16.01 -0.74 6.88
N GLY A 124 17.14 -1.32 7.31
CA GLY A 124 18.46 -0.95 6.81
C GLY A 124 18.61 -1.23 5.31
N LEU A 125 18.12 -2.37 4.84
CA LEU A 125 18.13 -2.74 3.42
C LEU A 125 17.21 -1.81 2.62
N ALA A 126 15.99 -1.54 3.08
CA ALA A 126 15.07 -0.62 2.43
C ALA A 126 15.71 0.76 2.21
N ARG A 127 16.34 1.33 3.24
CA ARG A 127 17.05 2.62 3.15
C ARG A 127 18.26 2.59 2.22
N GLN A 128 18.99 1.47 2.19
CA GLN A 128 20.12 1.31 1.26
C GLN A 128 19.64 1.29 -0.19
N ILE A 129 18.58 0.55 -0.49
CA ILE A 129 17.98 0.47 -1.82
C ILE A 129 17.44 1.84 -2.22
N GLN A 130 16.68 2.50 -1.34
CA GLN A 130 16.13 3.83 -1.59
C GLN A 130 17.22 4.81 -2.01
N ARG A 131 18.32 4.93 -1.26
CA ARG A 131 19.45 5.81 -1.61
C ARG A 131 20.08 5.45 -2.96
N LYS A 132 20.17 4.15 -3.28
CA LYS A 132 20.68 3.73 -4.59
C LYS A 132 19.75 4.14 -5.72
N LEU A 133 18.43 4.04 -5.52
CA LEU A 133 17.42 4.45 -6.50
C LEU A 133 17.35 5.98 -6.66
N GLU A 134 17.47 6.73 -5.56
CA GLU A 134 17.56 8.20 -5.59
C GLU A 134 18.71 8.67 -6.48
N SER A 135 19.88 8.00 -6.44
CA SER A 135 21.00 8.30 -7.33
C SER A 135 20.73 7.99 -8.81
N LEU A 136 19.69 7.21 -9.11
CA LEU A 136 19.21 6.91 -10.46
C LEU A 136 18.01 7.80 -10.86
N GLY A 137 17.58 8.71 -10.00
CA GLY A 137 16.41 9.56 -10.22
C GLY A 137 15.08 8.81 -10.08
N VAL A 138 15.06 7.70 -9.33
CA VAL A 138 13.88 6.85 -9.13
C VAL A 138 13.43 6.95 -7.68
N ASP A 139 12.17 7.32 -7.47
CA ASP A 139 11.57 7.39 -6.13
C ASP A 139 11.16 6.00 -5.64
N MET A 140 11.34 5.77 -4.34
CA MET A 140 10.89 4.56 -3.68
C MET A 140 10.17 4.85 -2.38
N VAL A 141 9.02 4.20 -2.19
CA VAL A 141 8.33 4.13 -0.89
C VAL A 141 8.26 2.69 -0.40
N TYR A 142 8.26 2.51 0.94
CA TYR A 142 8.17 1.19 1.58
C TYR A 142 7.15 1.24 2.74
N PRO A 143 5.83 1.26 2.40
CA PRO A 143 4.77 1.29 3.40
C PRO A 143 4.80 0.07 4.33
N VAL A 144 4.40 0.25 5.60
CA VAL A 144 4.48 -0.78 6.64
C VAL A 144 3.17 -0.86 7.43
N PRO A 145 2.30 -1.82 7.13
CA PRO A 145 2.24 -2.75 5.98
C PRO A 145 1.76 -2.06 4.69
N PHE A 146 1.62 -2.79 3.58
CA PHE A 146 1.25 -2.23 2.26
C PHE A 146 -0.03 -1.37 2.31
N CYS A 147 -1.03 -1.79 3.05
CA CYS A 147 -2.28 -1.07 3.21
C CYS A 147 -2.17 0.24 4.04
N THR A 148 -0.96 0.70 4.40
CA THR A 148 -0.77 2.06 4.95
C THR A 148 -0.53 3.10 3.87
N LEU A 149 -0.23 2.68 2.63
CA LEU A 149 0.11 3.58 1.53
C LEU A 149 -0.98 4.63 1.30
N THR A 150 -0.53 5.88 1.16
CA THR A 150 -1.36 7.03 0.82
C THR A 150 -0.70 7.87 -0.27
N GLU A 151 -1.46 8.76 -0.89
CA GLU A 151 -0.96 9.70 -1.90
C GLU A 151 0.09 10.67 -1.34
N ASN A 152 0.09 10.88 0.00
CA ASN A 152 1.02 11.79 0.67
C ASN A 152 2.41 11.19 0.91
N ASP A 153 2.59 9.88 0.69
CA ASP A 153 3.85 9.18 0.97
C ASP A 153 4.94 9.48 -0.09
N SER A 154 4.56 10.03 -1.23
CA SER A 154 5.49 10.45 -2.29
C SER A 154 4.93 11.60 -3.11
N ARG A 155 5.83 12.36 -3.75
CA ARG A 155 5.48 13.34 -4.79
C ARG A 155 5.54 12.74 -6.21
N ASN A 156 5.98 11.50 -6.34
CA ASN A 156 6.05 10.83 -7.63
C ASN A 156 4.63 10.54 -8.16
N PRO A 157 4.29 10.96 -9.39
CA PRO A 157 2.93 10.85 -9.92
C PRO A 157 2.46 9.40 -10.07
N TYR A 158 3.37 8.46 -10.33
CA TYR A 158 3.00 7.03 -10.46
C TYR A 158 2.66 6.40 -9.13
N ILE A 159 3.39 6.75 -8.05
CA ILE A 159 3.07 6.30 -6.68
C ILE A 159 1.76 6.91 -6.23
N GLN A 160 1.54 8.21 -6.45
CA GLN A 160 0.30 8.90 -6.10
C GLN A 160 -0.89 8.29 -6.84
N GLU A 161 -0.75 8.06 -8.15
CA GLU A 161 -1.80 7.47 -8.95
C GLU A 161 -2.17 6.06 -8.48
N PHE A 162 -1.17 5.22 -8.15
CA PHE A 162 -1.44 3.92 -7.55
C PHE A 162 -2.14 4.05 -6.20
N ALA A 163 -1.67 4.95 -5.33
CA ALA A 163 -2.20 5.16 -3.99
C ALA A 163 -3.64 5.69 -3.95
N ARG A 164 -4.15 6.33 -5.03
CA ARG A 164 -5.56 6.71 -5.15
C ARG A 164 -6.51 5.51 -5.22
N HIS A 165 -6.03 4.42 -5.78
CA HIS A 165 -6.85 3.22 -6.03
C HIS A 165 -6.55 2.10 -5.05
N PHE A 166 -5.28 1.96 -4.63
CA PHE A 166 -4.80 0.88 -3.79
C PHE A 166 -3.89 1.40 -2.67
N GLY A 167 -4.22 1.05 -1.43
CA GLY A 167 -3.44 1.47 -0.27
C GLY A 167 -4.28 1.46 1.00
N ARG A 168 -4.30 2.59 1.72
CA ARG A 168 -5.10 2.71 2.93
C ARG A 168 -6.58 2.63 2.57
N PRO A 169 -7.33 1.66 3.14
CA PRO A 169 -8.73 1.45 2.83
C PRO A 169 -9.57 2.70 2.99
N GLU A 170 -10.50 2.92 2.06
CA GLU A 170 -11.48 3.99 2.14
C GLU A 170 -12.83 3.48 1.64
N VAL A 171 -13.88 3.65 2.45
CA VAL A 171 -15.23 3.19 2.12
C VAL A 171 -16.28 4.23 2.47
N ASP A 172 -17.34 4.28 1.67
CA ASP A 172 -18.59 4.94 1.99
C ASP A 172 -19.63 3.90 2.36
N MET A 173 -20.40 4.16 3.42
CA MET A 173 -21.46 3.27 3.88
C MET A 173 -22.82 3.96 3.88
N GLU A 174 -23.78 3.29 3.27
CA GLU A 174 -25.19 3.64 3.38
C GLU A 174 -25.83 2.81 4.50
N PHE A 175 -26.77 3.39 5.20
CA PHE A 175 -27.47 2.73 6.29
C PHE A 175 -28.97 2.73 6.04
N TYR A 176 -29.62 1.63 6.36
CA TYR A 176 -31.09 1.54 6.38
C TYR A 176 -31.58 1.29 7.79
N ARG A 177 -32.85 1.55 8.03
CA ARG A 177 -33.48 1.34 9.32
C ARG A 177 -34.65 0.39 9.19
N ASP A 178 -34.58 -0.70 9.95
CA ASP A 178 -35.71 -1.59 10.24
C ASP A 178 -36.10 -1.43 11.73
N ASP A 179 -35.78 -2.39 12.58
CA ASP A 179 -35.85 -2.28 14.05
C ASP A 179 -34.73 -1.40 14.61
N ARG A 180 -33.61 -1.34 13.90
CA ARG A 180 -32.40 -0.56 14.22
C ARG A 180 -31.68 -0.13 12.94
N TYR A 181 -30.67 0.76 13.07
CA TYR A 181 -29.83 1.12 11.94
C TYR A 181 -28.85 0.00 11.61
N ARG A 182 -28.86 -0.46 10.36
CA ARG A 182 -27.97 -1.49 9.82
C ARG A 182 -27.18 -0.97 8.65
N VAL A 183 -25.98 -1.55 8.46
CA VAL A 183 -25.17 -1.31 7.28
C VAL A 183 -25.93 -1.82 6.05
N GLY A 184 -26.16 -0.95 5.11
CA GLY A 184 -26.72 -1.28 3.80
C GLY A 184 -25.61 -1.55 2.78
N LYS A 185 -25.54 -0.68 1.79
CA LYS A 185 -24.47 -0.75 0.78
C LYS A 185 -23.15 -0.22 1.35
N VAL A 186 -22.04 -0.92 1.04
CA VAL A 186 -20.69 -0.43 1.28
C VAL A 186 -20.00 -0.24 -0.06
N THR A 187 -19.61 0.98 -0.36
CA THR A 187 -18.87 1.33 -1.58
C THR A 187 -17.38 1.45 -1.22
N VAL A 188 -16.53 0.71 -1.91
CA VAL A 188 -15.07 0.76 -1.71
C VAL A 188 -14.49 1.81 -2.66
N ASN A 189 -14.00 2.92 -2.10
CA ASN A 189 -13.37 4.02 -2.85
C ASN A 189 -11.88 3.76 -3.06
N ARG A 190 -11.21 3.22 -2.03
CA ARG A 190 -9.81 2.76 -2.11
C ARG A 190 -9.70 1.36 -1.52
N GLU A 191 -9.12 0.45 -2.32
CA GLU A 191 -8.95 -0.95 -1.94
C GLU A 191 -7.60 -1.17 -1.23
N ALA A 192 -7.55 -2.03 -0.23
CA ALA A 192 -6.28 -2.60 0.21
C ALA A 192 -5.69 -3.44 -0.93
N PRO A 193 -4.37 -3.38 -1.20
CA PRO A 193 -3.79 -4.12 -2.35
C PRO A 193 -4.06 -5.63 -2.34
N CYS A 194 -4.27 -6.22 -1.16
CA CYS A 194 -4.58 -7.64 -1.01
C CYS A 194 -6.06 -8.01 -1.28
N GLY A 195 -6.99 -7.03 -1.35
CA GLY A 195 -8.43 -7.27 -1.53
C GLY A 195 -9.23 -7.40 -0.23
N SER A 196 -8.62 -7.18 0.93
CA SER A 196 -9.30 -7.32 2.23
C SER A 196 -10.43 -6.32 2.46
N THR A 197 -10.39 -5.15 1.83
CA THR A 197 -11.43 -4.12 2.01
C THR A 197 -12.77 -4.60 1.47
N ARG A 198 -12.81 -5.14 0.24
CA ARG A 198 -14.04 -5.70 -0.35
C ARG A 198 -14.55 -6.89 0.43
N PHE A 199 -13.64 -7.78 0.86
CA PHE A 199 -14.01 -8.92 1.68
C PHE A 199 -14.72 -8.51 2.98
N VAL A 200 -14.26 -7.45 3.64
CA VAL A 200 -14.90 -6.90 4.83
C VAL A 200 -16.19 -6.17 4.47
N ALA A 201 -16.18 -5.34 3.41
CA ALA A 201 -17.34 -4.59 2.94
C ALA A 201 -18.55 -5.49 2.68
N ASP A 202 -18.33 -6.61 1.98
CA ASP A 202 -19.39 -7.58 1.66
C ASP A 202 -20.00 -8.21 2.93
N ARG A 203 -19.19 -8.44 3.97
CA ARG A 203 -19.62 -9.07 5.22
C ARG A 203 -20.28 -8.10 6.20
N LEU A 204 -20.04 -6.81 6.03
CA LEU A 204 -20.67 -5.79 6.89
C LEU A 204 -22.13 -5.57 6.56
N GLN A 205 -22.63 -5.95 5.38
CA GLN A 205 -24.02 -5.75 4.99
C GLN A 205 -24.99 -6.45 6.00
N GLY A 206 -25.98 -5.72 6.46
CA GLY A 206 -26.96 -6.17 7.47
C GLY A 206 -26.47 -6.08 8.91
N VAL A 207 -25.18 -5.82 9.16
CA VAL A 207 -24.63 -5.68 10.51
C VAL A 207 -25.22 -4.44 11.19
N TRP A 208 -25.55 -4.54 12.47
CA TRP A 208 -25.96 -3.36 13.24
C TRP A 208 -24.81 -2.33 13.31
N PHE A 209 -25.09 -1.06 13.04
CA PHE A 209 -24.04 -0.04 12.92
C PHE A 209 -23.13 0.07 14.15
N ARG A 210 -23.64 -0.21 15.35
CA ARG A 210 -22.85 -0.19 16.60
C ARG A 210 -21.81 -1.30 16.68
N ASP A 211 -22.07 -2.43 16.03
CA ASP A 211 -21.18 -3.59 16.01
C ASP A 211 -20.22 -3.51 14.80
N ALA A 212 -20.51 -2.66 13.82
CA ALA A 212 -19.83 -2.68 12.52
C ALA A 212 -18.31 -2.48 12.63
N VAL A 213 -17.83 -1.65 13.55
CA VAL A 213 -16.40 -1.40 13.76
C VAL A 213 -15.69 -2.65 14.27
N GLU A 214 -16.26 -3.32 15.29
CA GLU A 214 -15.68 -4.53 15.85
C GLU A 214 -15.78 -5.70 14.86
N GLN A 215 -16.94 -5.85 14.20
CA GLN A 215 -17.12 -6.86 13.17
C GLN A 215 -16.16 -6.69 11.99
N ALA A 216 -15.89 -5.45 11.58
CA ALA A 216 -14.89 -5.18 10.53
C ALA A 216 -13.50 -5.73 10.90
N GLY A 217 -13.06 -5.52 12.14
CA GLY A 217 -11.81 -6.09 12.64
C GLY A 217 -11.83 -7.62 12.65
N LEU A 218 -12.91 -8.23 13.14
CA LEU A 218 -13.06 -9.69 13.15
C LEU A 218 -13.07 -10.28 11.73
N PHE A 219 -13.79 -9.67 10.80
CA PHE A 219 -13.79 -10.11 9.40
C PHE A 219 -12.41 -9.94 8.76
N HIS A 220 -11.69 -8.85 9.05
CA HIS A 220 -10.32 -8.68 8.56
C HIS A 220 -9.40 -9.82 9.02
N HIS A 221 -9.51 -10.27 10.26
CA HIS A 221 -8.73 -11.40 10.78
C HIS A 221 -9.04 -12.74 10.09
N GLN A 222 -10.20 -12.88 9.45
CA GLN A 222 -10.55 -14.06 8.66
C GLN A 222 -9.98 -14.00 7.23
N PHE A 223 -9.48 -12.84 6.80
CA PHE A 223 -8.88 -12.67 5.48
C PHE A 223 -7.38 -13.02 5.54
N PRO A 224 -6.86 -13.86 4.63
CA PRO A 224 -5.44 -14.18 4.61
C PRO A 224 -4.62 -12.95 4.17
N CYS A 225 -4.02 -12.29 5.13
CA CYS A 225 -3.19 -11.10 4.97
C CYS A 225 -1.72 -11.50 4.93
N LEU A 226 -0.91 -10.80 4.11
CA LEU A 226 0.54 -10.98 4.04
C LEU A 226 1.27 -10.36 5.24
N ALA A 227 0.66 -9.34 5.88
CA ALA A 227 1.25 -8.67 7.03
C ALA A 227 1.49 -9.67 8.18
N THR A 228 2.73 -9.68 8.68
CA THR A 228 3.17 -10.68 9.67
C THR A 228 2.49 -10.53 11.02
N MET A 229 2.29 -11.67 11.70
CA MET A 229 1.89 -11.75 13.11
C MET A 229 3.10 -11.65 14.06
N ALA A 230 4.33 -11.55 13.55
CA ALA A 230 5.49 -11.29 14.39
C ALA A 230 5.43 -9.86 14.97
N MET A 231 5.87 -9.72 16.23
CA MET A 231 5.95 -8.42 16.89
C MET A 231 6.93 -7.51 16.17
N ASP A 232 6.45 -6.36 15.70
CA ASP A 232 7.29 -5.29 15.17
C ASP A 232 7.72 -4.37 16.31
N ARG A 233 9.04 -4.18 16.46
CA ARG A 233 9.62 -3.40 17.58
C ARG A 233 9.36 -1.90 17.47
N GLU A 234 9.16 -1.39 16.27
CA GLU A 234 8.90 0.04 16.04
C GLU A 234 7.49 0.41 16.49
N PHE A 235 6.54 -0.51 16.30
CA PHE A 235 5.13 -0.26 16.57
C PHE A 235 4.65 -0.91 17.89
N GLU A 236 5.47 -1.73 18.53
CA GLU A 236 5.10 -2.52 19.71
C GLU A 236 3.82 -3.36 19.51
N ASP A 237 3.57 -3.75 18.26
CA ASP A 237 2.40 -4.54 17.82
C ASP A 237 2.75 -5.35 16.57
N THR A 238 1.84 -6.21 16.14
CA THR A 238 1.99 -6.95 14.88
C THR A 238 1.51 -6.11 13.69
N LEU A 239 2.11 -6.32 12.51
CA LEU A 239 1.67 -5.60 11.32
C LEU A 239 0.25 -6.00 10.91
N MET A 240 -0.16 -7.23 11.21
CA MET A 240 -1.53 -7.69 10.96
C MET A 240 -2.55 -6.96 11.86
N HIS A 241 -2.26 -6.73 13.14
CA HIS A 241 -3.12 -5.94 14.01
C HIS A 241 -3.25 -4.50 13.52
N ARG A 242 -2.13 -3.90 13.07
CA ARG A 242 -2.15 -2.57 12.47
C ARG A 242 -3.04 -2.50 11.23
N ALA A 243 -2.96 -3.50 10.35
CA ALA A 243 -3.85 -3.60 9.19
C ALA A 243 -5.32 -3.69 9.61
N GLY A 244 -5.64 -4.53 10.60
CA GLY A 244 -7.00 -4.63 11.16
C GLY A 244 -7.49 -3.32 11.80
N ALA A 245 -6.61 -2.61 12.53
CA ALA A 245 -6.92 -1.31 13.11
C ALA A 245 -7.27 -0.26 12.04
N MET A 246 -6.59 -0.25 10.90
CA MET A 246 -6.93 0.65 9.78
C MET A 246 -8.31 0.35 9.19
N VAL A 247 -8.67 -0.91 9.03
CA VAL A 247 -10.01 -1.29 8.56
C VAL A 247 -11.08 -0.82 9.55
N LYS A 248 -10.86 -1.00 10.87
CA LYS A 248 -11.75 -0.48 11.92
C LYS A 248 -11.88 1.05 11.85
N GLN A 249 -10.77 1.78 11.69
CA GLN A 249 -10.76 3.24 11.56
C GLN A 249 -11.55 3.71 10.34
N THR A 250 -11.40 3.05 9.20
CA THR A 250 -12.14 3.37 7.98
C THR A 250 -13.65 3.21 8.18
N VAL A 251 -14.10 2.11 8.78
CA VAL A 251 -15.52 1.88 9.09
C VAL A 251 -16.03 2.91 10.12
N GLN A 252 -15.25 3.20 11.15
CA GLN A 252 -15.60 4.21 12.16
C GLN A 252 -15.75 5.61 11.53
N GLN A 253 -14.88 5.96 10.59
CA GLN A 253 -14.97 7.24 9.88
C GLN A 253 -16.25 7.32 9.06
N SER A 254 -16.58 6.29 8.28
CA SER A 254 -17.78 6.24 7.46
C SER A 254 -19.08 6.34 8.31
N ILE A 255 -19.11 5.74 9.51
CA ILE A 255 -20.23 5.89 10.46
C ILE A 255 -20.34 7.33 10.95
N LYS A 256 -19.21 8.01 11.22
CA LYS A 256 -19.21 9.42 11.64
C LYS A 256 -19.75 10.32 10.52
N ASP A 257 -19.31 10.09 9.30
CA ASP A 257 -19.69 10.88 8.12
C ASP A 257 -21.18 10.73 7.81
N ALA A 258 -21.75 9.54 8.06
CA ALA A 258 -23.19 9.30 8.02
C ALA A 258 -23.98 9.96 9.17
N LYS A 259 -23.30 10.65 10.11
CA LYS A 259 -23.89 11.33 11.28
C LYS A 259 -24.68 10.40 12.21
N LEU A 260 -24.40 9.11 12.19
CA LEU A 260 -25.03 8.12 13.07
C LEU A 260 -24.44 8.09 14.48
N SER A 261 -23.30 8.70 14.69
CA SER A 261 -22.65 8.82 16.01
C SER A 261 -23.57 9.44 17.09
N LYS A 262 -24.52 10.30 16.70
CA LYS A 262 -25.53 10.87 17.61
C LYS A 262 -26.55 9.86 18.16
N TYR A 263 -26.63 8.66 17.58
CA TYR A 263 -27.49 7.55 18.05
C TYR A 263 -26.70 6.50 18.85
N SER A 264 -25.46 6.81 19.24
CA SER A 264 -24.55 5.93 19.99
C SER A 264 -24.69 6.10 21.51
N VAL A 265 -25.92 6.29 22.05
CA VAL A 265 -26.20 6.30 23.48
C VAL A 265 -26.87 5.00 23.90
#